data_56f04ae0f6af4b4dcf48ca190edcc3a8
#
_entry.id   56f04ae0f6af4b4dcf48ca190edcc3a8
#
_cell.length_a   1.000
_cell.length_b   1.000
_cell.length_c   1.000
_cell.angle_alpha   90.00
_cell.angle_beta   90.00
_cell.angle_gamma   90.00
#
_symmetry.space_group_name_H-M   'P 1'
#
loop_
_entity.id
_entity.type
_entity.pdbx_description
1 polymer ?
#
loop_
_entity_poly.entity_id
_entity_poly.type
_entity_poly.pdbx_seq_one_letter_code
_entity_poly.pdbx_strand_id
1 'polypeptide(L)'
;SATTSLVENGQGDVLIAWENEAFLSVKDDPGEFEIIAPSISVLAQPSVAVVDEVAENRGTEEVSREYLNYLYSDDAQRIAAENYYRPVNQEILEEYSDVFDLNMELKTIDDFGGWQEVQWKHFADGGVFDRIYGN
;
A
#
# COMPACT_ATOMS: atom_id res chain seq x y z
N SER A 1 -2.94 -12.83 -10.51
CA SER A 1 -3.03 -12.34 -9.12
C SER A 1 -4.32 -12.81 -8.48
N ALA A 2 -4.48 -12.65 -7.17
CA ALA A 2 -5.75 -12.95 -6.48
C ALA A 2 -6.90 -12.08 -7.02
N THR A 3 -6.61 -10.83 -7.35
CA THR A 3 -7.56 -9.89 -7.97
C THR A 3 -8.04 -10.41 -9.32
N THR A 4 -7.14 -10.85 -10.21
CA THR A 4 -7.50 -11.50 -11.48
C THR A 4 -8.38 -12.74 -11.27
N SER A 5 -8.08 -13.57 -10.28
CA SER A 5 -8.85 -14.77 -9.99
C SER A 5 -10.28 -14.47 -9.60
N LEU A 6 -10.52 -13.47 -8.75
CA LEU A 6 -11.88 -13.07 -8.37
C LEU A 6 -12.56 -12.28 -9.49
N VAL A 7 -11.95 -11.18 -9.93
CA VAL A 7 -12.59 -10.18 -10.79
C VAL A 7 -12.80 -10.74 -12.22
N GLU A 8 -11.75 -11.32 -12.82
CA GLU A 8 -11.83 -11.77 -14.21
C GLU A 8 -12.35 -13.21 -14.35
N ASN A 9 -12.03 -14.09 -13.40
CA ASN A 9 -12.34 -15.50 -13.50
C ASN A 9 -13.52 -15.93 -12.61
N GLY A 10 -14.09 -15.05 -11.80
CA GLY A 10 -15.21 -15.34 -10.91
C GLY A 10 -14.91 -16.43 -9.87
N GLN A 11 -13.66 -16.52 -9.40
CA GLN A 11 -13.22 -17.51 -8.43
C GLN A 11 -13.20 -16.93 -7.01
N GLY A 12 -14.00 -17.51 -6.12
CA GLY A 12 -14.13 -17.09 -4.73
C GLY A 12 -15.25 -16.06 -4.53
N ASP A 13 -15.56 -15.77 -3.27
CA ASP A 13 -16.64 -14.88 -2.87
C ASP A 13 -16.11 -13.61 -2.19
N VAL A 14 -14.87 -13.62 -1.72
CA VAL A 14 -14.22 -12.50 -1.00
C VAL A 14 -12.78 -12.37 -1.45
N LEU A 15 -12.36 -11.14 -1.70
CA LEU A 15 -10.98 -10.78 -1.99
C LEU A 15 -10.42 -9.94 -0.83
N ILE A 16 -9.26 -10.34 -0.31
CA ILE A 16 -8.44 -9.47 0.54
C ILE A 16 -7.41 -8.82 -0.37
N ALA A 17 -7.53 -7.51 -0.57
CA ALA A 17 -6.71 -6.75 -1.51
C ALA A 17 -6.16 -5.46 -0.88
N TRP A 18 -5.25 -4.82 -1.59
CA TRP A 18 -4.88 -3.46 -1.32
C TRP A 18 -6.07 -2.50 -1.57
N GLU A 19 -6.14 -1.41 -0.82
CA GLU A 19 -7.22 -0.42 -0.93
C GLU A 19 -7.39 0.09 -2.37
N ASN A 20 -6.28 0.43 -3.04
CA ASN A 20 -6.31 0.88 -4.43
C ASN A 20 -6.81 -0.17 -5.41
N GLU A 21 -6.46 -1.45 -5.23
CA GLU A 21 -6.96 -2.56 -6.07
C GLU A 21 -8.47 -2.77 -5.88
N ALA A 22 -8.97 -2.64 -4.65
CA ALA A 22 -10.39 -2.72 -4.37
C ALA A 22 -11.19 -1.61 -5.08
N PHE A 23 -10.72 -0.36 -4.99
CA PHE A 23 -11.35 0.76 -5.69
C PHE A 23 -11.32 0.60 -7.22
N LEU A 24 -10.21 0.14 -7.79
CA LEU A 24 -10.11 -0.11 -9.22
C LEU A 24 -11.07 -1.20 -9.67
N SER A 25 -11.20 -2.30 -8.91
CA SER A 25 -12.13 -3.39 -9.23
C SER A 25 -13.59 -2.91 -9.28
N VAL A 26 -14.01 -2.07 -8.32
CA VAL A 26 -15.37 -1.51 -8.31
C VAL A 26 -15.57 -0.50 -9.44
N LYS A 27 -14.52 0.26 -9.80
CA LYS A 27 -14.58 1.22 -10.90
C LYS A 27 -14.71 0.54 -12.26
N ASP A 28 -13.97 -0.56 -12.46
CA ASP A 28 -13.92 -1.27 -13.73
C ASP A 28 -15.18 -2.13 -13.94
N ASP A 29 -15.75 -2.70 -12.86
CA ASP A 29 -16.97 -3.54 -12.88
C ASP A 29 -18.03 -2.99 -11.90
N PRO A 30 -18.69 -1.87 -12.24
CA PRO A 30 -19.66 -1.22 -11.35
C PRO A 30 -20.86 -2.11 -11.03
N GLY A 31 -21.10 -2.33 -9.73
CA GLY A 31 -22.23 -3.09 -9.23
C GLY A 31 -21.99 -4.59 -9.04
N GLU A 32 -20.83 -5.12 -9.46
CA GLU A 32 -20.47 -6.52 -9.26
C GLU A 32 -19.79 -6.74 -7.89
N PHE A 33 -19.12 -5.71 -7.34
CA PHE A 33 -18.36 -5.81 -6.12
C PHE A 33 -18.75 -4.73 -5.11
N GLU A 34 -18.66 -5.06 -3.84
CA GLU A 34 -18.82 -4.13 -2.72
C GLU A 34 -17.51 -4.10 -1.91
N ILE A 35 -17.06 -2.89 -1.55
CA ILE A 35 -15.90 -2.72 -0.68
C ILE A 35 -16.36 -2.72 0.77
N ILE A 36 -15.85 -3.66 1.55
CA ILE A 36 -16.06 -3.71 3.00
C ILE A 36 -14.78 -3.22 3.68
N ALA A 37 -14.79 -1.99 4.16
CA ALA A 37 -13.71 -1.45 4.95
C ALA A 37 -13.73 -2.05 6.36
N PRO A 38 -12.67 -2.75 6.82
CA PRO A 38 -12.63 -3.27 8.18
C PRO A 38 -12.43 -2.14 9.19
N SER A 39 -12.88 -2.34 10.43
CA SER A 39 -12.69 -1.35 11.50
C SER A 39 -11.21 -1.12 11.86
N ILE A 40 -10.36 -2.11 11.62
CA ILE A 40 -8.91 -2.07 11.81
C ILE A 40 -8.23 -2.60 10.56
N SER A 41 -7.23 -1.89 10.07
CA SER A 41 -6.42 -2.31 8.94
C SER A 41 -4.95 -1.94 9.15
N VAL A 42 -4.12 -2.21 8.16
CA VAL A 42 -2.68 -1.91 8.19
C VAL A 42 -2.39 -0.78 7.20
N LEU A 43 -1.74 0.28 7.68
CA LEU A 43 -1.19 1.31 6.81
C LEU A 43 0.10 0.79 6.20
N ALA A 44 0.05 0.46 4.92
CA ALA A 44 1.23 0.10 4.16
C ALA A 44 2.02 1.36 3.80
N GLN A 45 3.24 1.43 4.29
CA GLN A 45 4.17 2.55 4.07
C GLN A 45 5.44 2.04 3.37
N PRO A 46 5.36 1.72 2.06
CA PRO A 46 6.53 1.25 1.33
C PRO A 46 7.58 2.36 1.27
N SER A 47 8.77 2.07 1.80
CA SER A 47 9.89 3.00 1.78
C SER A 47 10.54 3.02 0.39
N VAL A 48 10.96 4.20 -0.05
CA VAL A 48 11.72 4.40 -1.28
C VAL A 48 13.08 5.01 -0.95
N ALA A 49 14.11 4.63 -1.69
CA ALA A 49 15.46 5.15 -1.53
C ALA A 49 16.19 5.22 -2.87
N VAL A 50 17.13 6.16 -2.97
CA VAL A 50 18.10 6.16 -4.07
C VAL A 50 19.09 5.02 -3.84
N VAL A 51 19.42 4.28 -4.89
CA VAL A 51 20.54 3.32 -4.86
C VAL A 51 21.82 4.10 -5.19
N ASP A 52 22.48 4.61 -4.15
CA ASP A 52 23.55 5.60 -4.27
C ASP A 52 24.66 5.16 -5.25
N GLU A 53 25.18 3.94 -5.12
CA GLU A 53 26.23 3.43 -6.02
C GLU A 53 25.80 3.45 -7.49
N VAL A 54 24.56 3.10 -7.79
CA VAL A 54 24.04 3.09 -9.17
C VAL A 54 23.83 4.52 -9.68
N ALA A 55 23.29 5.39 -8.84
CA ALA A 55 23.05 6.78 -9.20
C ALA A 55 24.38 7.52 -9.45
N GLU A 56 25.37 7.32 -8.60
CA GLU A 56 26.73 7.89 -8.73
C GLU A 56 27.40 7.43 -10.03
N ASN A 57 27.43 6.11 -10.29
CA ASN A 57 28.02 5.55 -11.50
C ASN A 57 27.34 6.04 -12.78
N ARG A 58 26.08 6.47 -12.72
CA ARG A 58 25.31 6.98 -13.86
C ARG A 58 25.25 8.52 -13.91
N GLY A 59 25.72 9.21 -12.90
CA GLY A 59 25.61 10.66 -12.78
C GLY A 59 24.15 11.14 -12.64
N THR A 60 23.31 10.35 -11.99
CA THR A 60 21.85 10.62 -11.84
C THR A 60 21.43 10.90 -10.42
N GLU A 61 22.34 11.16 -9.49
CA GLU A 61 22.08 11.36 -8.06
C GLU A 61 21.10 12.51 -7.82
N GLU A 62 21.35 13.67 -8.43
CA GLU A 62 20.52 14.85 -8.26
C GLU A 62 19.09 14.59 -8.76
N VAL A 63 18.94 14.13 -10.00
CA VAL A 63 17.61 13.88 -10.57
C VAL A 63 16.87 12.77 -9.83
N SER A 64 17.56 11.78 -9.30
CA SER A 64 16.96 10.72 -8.50
C SER A 64 16.41 11.26 -7.16
N ARG A 65 17.18 12.13 -6.50
CA ARG A 65 16.73 12.79 -5.26
C ARG A 65 15.56 13.72 -5.50
N GLU A 66 15.63 14.55 -6.55
CA GLU A 66 14.54 15.45 -6.93
C GLU A 66 13.26 14.69 -7.30
N TYR A 67 13.37 13.56 -8.00
CA TYR A 67 12.22 12.70 -8.27
C TYR A 67 11.58 12.17 -7.00
N LEU A 68 12.36 11.66 -6.04
CA LEU A 68 11.82 11.17 -4.77
C LEU A 68 11.20 12.31 -3.93
N ASN A 69 11.82 13.50 -3.93
CA ASN A 69 11.27 14.67 -3.26
C ASN A 69 9.94 15.10 -3.88
N TYR A 70 9.82 15.04 -5.21
CA TYR A 70 8.59 15.39 -5.91
C TYR A 70 7.41 14.50 -5.49
N LEU A 71 7.63 13.23 -5.14
CA LEU A 71 6.56 12.33 -4.67
C LEU A 71 5.84 12.85 -3.41
N TYR A 72 6.48 13.72 -2.65
CA TYR A 72 5.91 14.35 -1.45
C TYR A 72 5.34 15.76 -1.70
N SER A 73 5.38 16.24 -2.95
CA SER A 73 4.72 17.49 -3.31
C SER A 73 3.20 17.34 -3.32
N ASP A 74 2.49 18.43 -3.10
CA ASP A 74 1.02 18.44 -3.11
C ASP A 74 0.47 17.91 -4.43
N ASP A 75 1.09 18.27 -5.56
CA ASP A 75 0.66 17.80 -6.88
C ASP A 75 0.79 16.28 -7.01
N ALA A 76 1.94 15.72 -6.61
CA ALA A 76 2.15 14.28 -6.65
C ALA A 76 1.22 13.53 -5.68
N GLN A 77 0.94 14.09 -4.52
CA GLN A 77 0.02 13.53 -3.54
C GLN A 77 -1.43 13.53 -4.04
N ARG A 78 -1.86 14.57 -4.77
CA ARG A 78 -3.17 14.59 -5.45
C ARG A 78 -3.23 13.56 -6.58
N ILE A 79 -2.18 13.46 -7.40
CA ILE A 79 -2.09 12.42 -8.44
C ILE A 79 -2.18 11.02 -7.81
N ALA A 80 -1.53 10.77 -6.68
CA ALA A 80 -1.64 9.52 -5.95
C ALA A 80 -3.10 9.24 -5.53
N ALA A 81 -3.78 10.23 -4.92
CA ALA A 81 -5.17 10.11 -4.49
C ALA A 81 -6.13 9.83 -5.65
N GLU A 82 -5.97 10.52 -6.78
CA GLU A 82 -6.75 10.32 -8.01
C GLU A 82 -6.60 8.89 -8.59
N ASN A 83 -5.50 8.22 -8.25
CA ASN A 83 -5.23 6.83 -8.61
C ASN A 83 -5.47 5.86 -7.43
N TYR A 84 -6.25 6.28 -6.44
CA TYR A 84 -6.64 5.49 -5.27
C TYR A 84 -5.49 5.06 -4.35
N TYR A 85 -4.36 5.76 -4.40
CA TYR A 85 -3.30 5.61 -3.40
C TYR A 85 -3.52 6.63 -2.29
N ARG A 86 -3.67 6.15 -1.06
CA ARG A 86 -3.89 7.00 0.12
C ARG A 86 -2.72 7.97 0.31
N PRO A 87 -2.93 9.30 0.22
CA PRO A 87 -1.86 10.28 0.41
C PRO A 87 -1.26 10.22 1.80
N VAL A 88 0.03 10.53 1.91
CA VAL A 88 0.69 10.71 3.23
C VAL A 88 0.50 12.13 3.76
N ASN A 89 0.21 13.10 2.90
CA ASN A 89 -0.14 14.46 3.29
C ASN A 89 -1.58 14.49 3.82
N GLN A 90 -1.75 14.85 5.10
CA GLN A 90 -3.05 14.80 5.77
C GLN A 90 -4.05 15.80 5.17
N GLU A 91 -3.60 16.99 4.76
CA GLU A 91 -4.48 18.00 4.15
C GLU A 91 -5.02 17.50 2.80
N ILE A 92 -4.17 16.88 1.99
CA ILE A 92 -4.58 16.27 0.73
C ILE A 92 -5.50 15.06 0.98
N LEU A 93 -5.20 14.23 1.97
CA LEU A 93 -6.06 13.11 2.33
C LEU A 93 -7.48 13.57 2.71
N GLU A 94 -7.61 14.70 3.41
CA GLU A 94 -8.90 15.29 3.77
C GLU A 94 -9.67 15.82 2.55
N GLU A 95 -8.98 16.33 1.52
CA GLU A 95 -9.58 16.72 0.23
C GLU A 95 -10.30 15.53 -0.45
N TYR A 96 -9.84 14.28 -0.19
CA TYR A 96 -10.38 13.04 -0.77
C TYR A 96 -11.13 12.18 0.25
N SER A 97 -11.76 12.82 1.24
CA SER A 97 -12.54 12.14 2.29
C SER A 97 -13.81 11.43 1.79
N ASP A 98 -14.24 11.70 0.58
CA ASP A 98 -15.30 10.97 -0.13
C ASP A 98 -14.82 9.64 -0.74
N VAL A 99 -13.51 9.47 -0.89
CA VAL A 99 -12.87 8.25 -1.40
C VAL A 99 -12.33 7.41 -0.25
N PHE A 100 -11.55 8.03 0.65
CA PHE A 100 -10.86 7.32 1.73
C PHE A 100 -11.60 7.45 3.06
N ASP A 101 -11.86 6.32 3.73
CA ASP A 101 -12.40 6.35 5.10
C ASP A 101 -11.33 6.88 6.07
N LEU A 102 -11.58 8.07 6.62
CA LEU A 102 -10.68 8.73 7.57
C LEU A 102 -10.84 8.20 9.01
N ASN A 103 -11.89 7.41 9.28
CA ASN A 103 -12.17 6.88 10.62
C ASN A 103 -11.63 5.46 10.83
N MET A 104 -11.08 4.84 9.79
CA MET A 104 -10.48 3.51 9.88
C MET A 104 -9.26 3.53 10.80
N GLU A 105 -9.20 2.63 11.78
CA GLU A 105 -8.01 2.46 12.61
C GLU A 105 -6.90 1.78 11.82
N LEU A 106 -5.85 2.53 11.48
CA LEU A 106 -4.71 2.04 10.71
C LEU A 106 -3.52 1.76 11.63
N LYS A 107 -3.11 0.51 11.69
CA LYS A 107 -1.89 0.09 12.38
C LYS A 107 -0.67 0.25 11.49
N THR A 108 0.40 0.78 12.04
CA THR A 108 1.70 0.92 11.36
C THR A 108 2.65 -0.19 11.79
N ILE A 109 3.81 -0.27 11.17
CA ILE A 109 4.86 -1.23 11.57
C ILE A 109 5.31 -1.02 13.01
N ASP A 110 5.24 0.20 13.54
CA ASP A 110 5.64 0.53 14.91
C ASP A 110 4.68 -0.08 15.95
N ASP A 111 3.40 -0.22 15.63
CA ASP A 111 2.42 -0.93 16.47
C ASP A 111 2.79 -2.42 16.68
N PHE A 112 3.62 -2.96 15.80
CA PHE A 112 4.12 -4.34 15.85
C PHE A 112 5.55 -4.46 16.38
N GLY A 113 6.15 -3.37 16.85
CA GLY A 113 7.52 -3.34 17.39
C GLY A 113 8.61 -2.98 16.37
N GLY A 114 8.22 -2.53 15.18
CA GLY A 114 9.12 -2.12 14.11
C GLY A 114 9.60 -3.29 13.23
N TRP A 115 10.24 -2.95 12.11
CA TRP A 115 10.65 -3.92 11.09
C TRP A 115 11.55 -5.02 11.60
N GLN A 116 12.47 -4.72 12.51
CA GLN A 116 13.42 -5.70 13.03
C GLN A 116 12.71 -6.81 13.85
N GLU A 117 11.78 -6.42 14.73
CA GLU A 117 11.00 -7.37 15.54
C GLU A 117 10.06 -8.19 14.65
N VAL A 118 9.37 -7.55 13.72
CA VAL A 118 8.45 -8.24 12.80
C VAL A 118 9.21 -9.24 11.92
N GLN A 119 10.34 -8.85 11.36
CA GLN A 119 11.16 -9.73 10.53
C GLN A 119 11.62 -10.94 11.31
N TRP A 120 12.15 -10.74 12.52
CA TRP A 120 12.63 -11.84 13.36
C TRP A 120 11.52 -12.79 13.80
N LYS A 121 10.40 -12.23 14.25
CA LYS A 121 9.29 -13.00 14.80
C LYS A 121 8.50 -13.78 13.75
N HIS A 122 8.27 -13.15 12.61
CA HIS A 122 7.34 -13.66 11.61
C HIS A 122 8.01 -14.31 10.40
N PHE A 123 9.17 -13.82 9.96
CA PHE A 123 9.78 -14.20 8.70
C PHE A 123 11.18 -14.81 8.79
N ALA A 124 11.82 -14.80 9.96
CA ALA A 124 13.06 -15.54 10.14
C ALA A 124 12.82 -17.07 10.14
N ASP A 125 13.87 -17.84 9.93
CA ASP A 125 13.83 -19.30 9.93
C ASP A 125 13.15 -19.83 11.22
N GLY A 126 12.12 -20.63 11.06
CA GLY A 126 11.28 -21.10 12.17
C GLY A 126 10.31 -20.06 12.75
N GLY A 127 10.16 -18.93 12.10
CA GLY A 127 9.20 -17.86 12.45
C GLY A 127 7.74 -18.28 12.31
N VAL A 128 6.83 -17.33 12.53
CA VAL A 128 5.39 -17.60 12.45
C VAL A 128 4.99 -18.08 11.06
N PHE A 129 5.57 -17.49 10.02
CA PHE A 129 5.26 -17.85 8.62
C PHE A 129 5.59 -19.31 8.34
N ASP A 130 6.79 -19.79 8.71
CA ASP A 130 7.19 -21.18 8.52
C ASP A 130 6.29 -22.16 9.29
N ARG A 131 5.84 -21.79 10.47
CA ARG A 131 4.92 -22.62 11.26
C ARG A 131 3.52 -22.74 10.66
N ILE A 132 3.09 -21.74 9.91
CA ILE A 132 1.80 -21.75 9.22
C ILE A 132 1.87 -22.56 7.92
N TYR A 133 2.97 -22.42 7.16
CA TYR A 133 3.13 -23.04 5.86
C TYR A 133 4.04 -24.28 5.83
N GLY A 134 4.76 -24.54 6.91
CA GLY A 134 5.79 -25.59 7.02
C GLY A 134 5.29 -26.96 7.49
N ASN A 135 4.08 -27.38 7.11
CA ASN A 135 3.57 -28.75 7.29
C ASN A 135 3.67 -29.55 6.01
#